data_4c28b42e11b14a3417e157bcf7e35353
#
_entry.id   4c28b42e11b14a3417e157bcf7e35353
#
_cell.length_a   1.000
_cell.length_b   1.000
_cell.length_c   1.000
_cell.angle_alpha   90.00
_cell.angle_beta   90.00
_cell.angle_gamma   90.00
#
_symmetry.space_group_name_H-M   'P 1'
#
loop_
_entity.id
_entity.type
_entity.pdbx_description
1 polymer ?
#
loop_
_entity_poly.entity_id
_entity_poly.type
_entity_poly.pdbx_seq_one_letter_code
_entity_poly.pdbx_strand_id
1 'polypeptide(L)'
;SYAIDLIVCLLGNLVCVIALSSLLKSTYIINDAVKALCQSLVNKKQSESWIELIILAAMCGVMIYLAVDGHKKVEYPLGKVLFAFMPISLFILCGFEHVVANACYYTYAGVFSAKVVLWFILMAIGNAIGSIAFDGIIKLIKYLENKEQN
;
A
#
# COMPACT_ATOMS: atom_id res chain seq x y z
N SER A 1 20.54 10.01 4.15
CA SER A 1 20.35 9.85 2.68
C SER A 1 18.88 9.49 2.41
N TYR A 2 18.26 10.09 1.40
CA TYR A 2 16.83 9.88 1.09
C TYR A 2 16.41 8.41 1.04
N ALA A 3 17.25 7.54 0.47
CA ALA A 3 16.98 6.10 0.45
C ALA A 3 16.96 5.47 1.86
N ILE A 4 17.85 5.88 2.74
CA ILE A 4 17.88 5.42 4.13
C ILE A 4 16.62 5.89 4.86
N ASP A 5 16.20 7.13 4.66
CA ASP A 5 15.01 7.70 5.30
C ASP A 5 13.75 6.95 4.89
N LEU A 6 13.63 6.56 3.59
CA LEU A 6 12.54 5.73 3.09
C LEU A 6 12.52 4.33 3.73
N ILE A 7 13.69 3.69 3.83
CA ILE A 7 13.82 2.36 4.45
C ILE A 7 13.43 2.44 5.94
N VAL A 8 13.95 3.42 6.67
CA VAL A 8 13.62 3.61 8.10
C VAL A 8 12.13 3.88 8.28
N CYS A 9 11.53 4.72 7.41
CA CYS A 9 10.10 4.99 7.45
C CYS A 9 9.26 3.72 7.18
N LEU A 10 9.63 2.94 6.18
CA LEU A 10 8.94 1.67 5.87
C LEU A 10 9.05 0.68 7.04
N LEU A 11 10.26 0.47 7.58
CA LEU A 11 10.48 -0.43 8.71
C LEU A 11 9.73 0.04 9.96
N GLY A 12 9.75 1.35 10.26
CA GLY A 12 8.99 1.93 11.35
C GLY A 12 7.49 1.68 11.23
N ASN A 13 6.92 1.90 10.04
CA ASN A 13 5.51 1.62 9.75
C ASN A 13 5.17 0.13 9.95
N LEU A 14 6.01 -0.78 9.44
CA LEU A 14 5.80 -2.22 9.60
C LEU A 14 5.85 -2.64 11.06
N VAL A 15 6.86 -2.19 11.82
CA VAL A 15 6.99 -2.48 13.25
C VAL A 15 5.77 -1.97 14.02
N CYS A 16 5.35 -0.71 13.78
CA CYS A 16 4.20 -0.12 14.46
C CYS A 16 2.90 -0.90 14.14
N VAL A 17 2.66 -1.23 12.87
CA VAL A 17 1.44 -1.97 12.47
C VAL A 17 1.44 -3.38 13.06
N ILE A 18 2.56 -4.09 13.04
CA ILE A 18 2.66 -5.43 13.63
C ILE A 18 2.44 -5.36 15.14
N ALA A 19 3.04 -4.40 15.84
CA ALA A 19 2.88 -4.23 17.29
C ALA A 19 1.42 -3.91 17.66
N LEU A 20 0.80 -2.93 16.99
CA LEU A 20 -0.60 -2.56 17.23
C LEU A 20 -1.56 -3.70 16.87
N SER A 21 -1.35 -4.38 15.76
CA SER A 21 -2.16 -5.53 15.37
C SER A 21 -2.03 -6.68 16.35
N SER A 22 -0.83 -6.91 16.89
CA SER A 22 -0.59 -7.93 17.94
C SER A 22 -1.31 -7.59 19.23
N LEU A 23 -1.31 -6.33 19.64
CA LEU A 23 -2.07 -5.86 20.81
C LEU A 23 -3.58 -6.03 20.60
N LEU A 24 -4.10 -5.61 19.43
CA LEU A 24 -5.53 -5.75 19.11
C LEU A 24 -5.96 -7.21 19.01
N LYS A 25 -5.08 -8.10 18.53
CA LYS A 25 -5.34 -9.54 18.44
C LYS A 25 -5.65 -10.19 19.80
N SER A 26 -5.17 -9.60 20.92
CA SER A 26 -5.49 -10.06 22.26
C SER A 26 -6.83 -9.56 22.82
N THR A 27 -7.55 -8.74 22.05
CA THR A 27 -8.87 -8.19 22.42
C THR A 27 -10.00 -8.95 21.75
N TYR A 28 -11.23 -8.76 22.28
CA TYR A 28 -12.45 -9.34 21.69
C TYR A 28 -12.79 -8.81 20.28
N ILE A 29 -12.19 -7.68 19.87
CA ILE A 29 -12.43 -7.08 18.55
C ILE A 29 -11.94 -8.01 17.45
N ILE A 30 -10.80 -8.65 17.63
CA ILE A 30 -10.24 -9.63 16.69
C ILE A 30 -10.71 -11.03 17.09
N ASN A 31 -11.99 -11.26 16.87
CA ASN A 31 -12.64 -12.54 17.10
C ASN A 31 -12.28 -13.58 16.01
N ASP A 32 -12.79 -14.78 16.16
CA ASP A 32 -12.47 -15.89 15.25
C ASP A 32 -12.96 -15.66 13.82
N ALA A 33 -14.06 -14.91 13.62
CA ALA A 33 -14.54 -14.54 12.30
C ALA A 33 -13.56 -13.60 11.58
N VAL A 34 -13.01 -12.60 12.29
CA VAL A 34 -12.00 -11.69 11.75
C VAL A 34 -10.70 -12.44 11.42
N LYS A 35 -10.26 -13.35 12.32
CA LYS A 35 -9.07 -14.18 12.06
C LYS A 35 -9.26 -15.08 10.84
N ALA A 36 -10.43 -15.73 10.71
CA ALA A 36 -10.75 -16.58 9.57
C ALA A 36 -10.77 -15.78 8.25
N LEU A 37 -11.33 -14.56 8.25
CA LEU A 37 -11.30 -13.66 7.10
C LEU A 37 -9.85 -13.31 6.72
N CYS A 38 -9.04 -12.89 7.69
CA CYS A 38 -7.63 -12.57 7.43
C CYS A 38 -6.85 -13.77 6.92
N GLN A 39 -7.11 -14.98 7.44
CA GLN A 39 -6.50 -16.21 6.94
C GLN A 39 -6.89 -16.49 5.49
N SER A 40 -8.15 -16.30 5.12
CA SER A 40 -8.61 -16.44 3.74
C SER A 40 -7.92 -15.45 2.79
N LEU A 41 -7.83 -14.17 3.20
CA LEU A 41 -7.12 -13.14 2.44
C LEU A 41 -5.64 -13.47 2.26
N VAL A 42 -4.96 -13.87 3.33
CA VAL A 42 -3.53 -14.25 3.29
C VAL A 42 -3.31 -15.47 2.40
N ASN A 43 -4.16 -16.47 2.47
CA ASN A 43 -4.06 -17.66 1.61
C ASN A 43 -4.18 -17.28 0.13
N LYS A 44 -5.14 -16.40 -0.22
CA LYS A 44 -5.28 -15.88 -1.59
C LYS A 44 -4.01 -15.16 -2.02
N LYS A 45 -3.52 -14.21 -1.22
CA LYS A 45 -2.30 -13.44 -1.50
C LYS A 45 -1.04 -14.31 -1.64
N GLN A 46 -0.93 -15.38 -0.87
CA GLN A 46 0.18 -16.33 -0.99
C GLN A 46 0.08 -17.27 -2.20
N SER A 47 -1.09 -17.41 -2.81
CA SER A 47 -1.28 -18.18 -4.05
C SER A 47 -0.95 -17.38 -5.31
N GLU A 48 -0.77 -16.07 -5.22
CA GLU A 48 -0.38 -15.23 -6.34
C GLU A 48 1.02 -15.62 -6.85
N SER A 49 1.22 -15.45 -8.15
CA SER A 49 2.55 -15.47 -8.73
C SER A 49 3.31 -14.18 -8.35
N TRP A 50 4.65 -14.22 -8.40
CA TRP A 50 5.46 -13.03 -8.12
C TRP A 50 5.18 -11.87 -9.09
N ILE A 51 4.75 -12.18 -10.33
CA ILE A 51 4.38 -11.17 -11.34
C ILE A 51 3.06 -10.50 -10.95
N GLU A 52 2.04 -11.27 -10.59
CA GLU A 52 0.75 -10.75 -10.12
C GLU A 52 0.95 -9.87 -8.88
N LEU A 53 1.72 -10.34 -7.92
CA LEU A 53 2.06 -9.59 -6.71
C LEU A 53 2.65 -8.21 -7.04
N ILE A 54 3.65 -8.14 -7.94
CA ILE A 54 4.30 -6.88 -8.33
C ILE A 54 3.31 -5.96 -9.06
N ILE A 55 2.48 -6.49 -9.96
CA ILE A 55 1.48 -5.70 -10.68
C ILE A 55 0.46 -5.12 -9.71
N LEU A 56 -0.11 -5.94 -8.83
CA LEU A 56 -1.10 -5.49 -7.84
C LEU A 56 -0.48 -4.48 -6.86
N ALA A 57 0.77 -4.68 -6.47
CA ALA A 57 1.51 -3.74 -5.64
C ALA A 57 1.79 -2.42 -6.38
N ALA A 58 2.15 -2.45 -7.66
CA ALA A 58 2.34 -1.24 -8.45
C ALA A 58 1.03 -0.45 -8.61
N MET A 59 -0.10 -1.12 -8.85
CA MET A 59 -1.40 -0.47 -8.88
C MET A 59 -1.76 0.17 -7.55
N CYS A 60 -1.44 -0.47 -6.43
CA CYS A 60 -1.58 0.12 -5.11
C CYS A 60 -0.71 1.38 -4.96
N GLY A 61 0.54 1.33 -5.41
CA GLY A 61 1.45 2.49 -5.40
C GLY A 61 0.88 3.69 -6.14
N VAL A 62 0.23 3.47 -7.31
CA VAL A 62 -0.49 4.53 -8.04
C VAL A 62 -1.62 5.12 -7.19
N MET A 63 -2.42 4.28 -6.53
CA MET A 63 -3.53 4.76 -5.69
C MET A 63 -3.03 5.59 -4.50
N ILE A 64 -1.96 5.16 -3.83
CA ILE A 64 -1.35 5.91 -2.74
C ILE A 64 -0.78 7.25 -3.23
N TYR A 65 -0.11 7.26 -4.40
CA TYR A 65 0.35 8.51 -5.00
C TYR A 65 -0.82 9.46 -5.25
N LEU A 66 -1.91 9.00 -5.86
CA LEU A 66 -3.12 9.81 -6.10
C LEU A 66 -3.71 10.36 -4.79
N ALA A 67 -3.78 9.55 -3.74
CA ALA A 67 -4.28 9.98 -2.44
C ALA A 67 -3.44 11.11 -1.86
N VAL A 68 -2.12 10.96 -1.85
CA VAL A 68 -1.20 11.93 -1.23
C VAL A 68 -1.03 13.19 -2.07
N ASP A 69 -0.77 13.05 -3.37
CA ASP A 69 -0.51 14.17 -4.27
C ASP A 69 -1.79 14.97 -4.55
N GLY A 70 -2.92 14.28 -4.78
CA GLY A 70 -4.22 14.91 -4.97
C GLY A 70 -4.67 15.68 -3.72
N HIS A 71 -4.52 15.10 -2.53
CA HIS A 71 -4.80 15.78 -1.27
C HIS A 71 -3.98 17.07 -1.08
N LYS A 72 -2.71 17.06 -1.49
CA LYS A 72 -1.82 18.23 -1.39
C LYS A 72 -2.17 19.34 -2.36
N LYS A 73 -2.61 18.99 -3.58
CA LYS A 73 -2.84 19.94 -4.68
C LYS A 73 -4.22 20.57 -4.69
N VAL A 74 -5.22 19.89 -4.12
CA VAL A 74 -6.58 20.40 -4.06
C VAL A 74 -6.72 21.42 -2.92
N GLU A 75 -7.31 22.59 -3.21
CA GLU A 75 -7.44 23.66 -2.24
C GLU A 75 -8.70 23.53 -1.36
N TYR A 76 -9.83 23.08 -1.94
CA TYR A 76 -11.09 23.01 -1.19
C TYR A 76 -11.22 21.74 -0.33
N PRO A 77 -11.80 21.86 0.88
CA PRO A 77 -11.80 20.79 1.90
C PRO A 77 -12.42 19.48 1.44
N LEU A 78 -13.55 19.53 0.72
CA LEU A 78 -14.23 18.31 0.23
C LEU A 78 -13.33 17.53 -0.74
N GLY A 79 -12.63 18.21 -1.64
CA GLY A 79 -11.68 17.57 -2.55
C GLY A 79 -10.53 16.87 -1.82
N LYS A 80 -10.00 17.50 -0.76
CA LYS A 80 -8.97 16.87 0.08
C LYS A 80 -9.45 15.56 0.71
N VAL A 81 -10.69 15.57 1.24
CA VAL A 81 -11.30 14.36 1.81
C VAL A 81 -11.49 13.29 0.74
N LEU A 82 -12.01 13.65 -0.44
CA LEU A 82 -12.22 12.71 -1.53
C LEU A 82 -10.91 12.08 -2.01
N PHE A 83 -9.87 12.88 -2.22
CA PHE A 83 -8.56 12.34 -2.61
C PHE A 83 -7.90 11.49 -1.52
N ALA A 84 -8.13 11.78 -0.26
CA ALA A 84 -7.64 10.92 0.82
C ALA A 84 -8.41 9.60 0.88
N PHE A 85 -9.73 9.61 0.66
CA PHE A 85 -10.59 8.45 0.92
C PHE A 85 -10.78 7.53 -0.30
N MET A 86 -11.06 8.09 -1.49
CA MET A 86 -11.44 7.28 -2.66
C MET A 86 -10.32 6.34 -3.16
N PRO A 87 -9.06 6.78 -3.35
CA PRO A 87 -8.02 5.87 -3.83
C PRO A 87 -7.70 4.77 -2.81
N ILE A 88 -7.78 5.09 -1.50
CA ILE A 88 -7.57 4.11 -0.43
C ILE A 88 -8.69 3.06 -0.44
N SER A 89 -9.94 3.50 -0.53
CA SER A 89 -11.08 2.59 -0.64
C SER A 89 -10.97 1.71 -1.89
N LEU A 90 -10.56 2.29 -3.01
CA LEU A 90 -10.42 1.56 -4.27
C LEU A 90 -9.36 0.47 -4.19
N PHE A 91 -8.16 0.75 -3.65
CA PHE A 91 -7.12 -0.28 -3.56
C PHE A 91 -7.53 -1.42 -2.63
N ILE A 92 -8.27 -1.14 -1.55
CA ILE A 92 -8.80 -2.16 -0.63
C ILE A 92 -9.83 -3.04 -1.35
N LEU A 93 -10.81 -2.43 -2.03
CA LEU A 93 -11.88 -3.14 -2.73
C LEU A 93 -11.36 -3.99 -3.92
N CYS A 94 -10.37 -3.47 -4.64
CA CYS A 94 -9.72 -4.19 -5.74
C CYS A 94 -8.76 -5.29 -5.27
N GLY A 95 -8.43 -5.33 -3.97
CA GLY A 95 -7.50 -6.31 -3.42
C GLY A 95 -6.04 -6.06 -3.82
N PHE A 96 -5.66 -4.81 -4.11
CA PHE A 96 -4.29 -4.46 -4.43
C PHE A 96 -3.34 -4.70 -3.25
N GLU A 97 -2.06 -4.93 -3.56
CA GLU A 97 -1.06 -5.32 -2.58
C GLU A 97 -0.37 -4.11 -1.94
N HIS A 98 -0.81 -3.73 -0.72
CA HIS A 98 -0.21 -2.67 0.08
C HIS A 98 0.64 -3.27 1.19
N VAL A 99 1.95 -3.04 1.16
CA VAL A 99 2.91 -3.67 2.09
C VAL A 99 2.55 -3.44 3.57
N VAL A 100 2.17 -2.21 3.95
CA VAL A 100 1.85 -1.89 5.35
C VAL A 100 0.49 -2.46 5.76
N ALA A 101 -0.55 -2.36 4.91
CA ALA A 101 -1.86 -2.93 5.21
C ALA A 101 -1.81 -4.46 5.32
N ASN A 102 -1.04 -5.11 4.45
CA ASN A 102 -0.85 -6.55 4.50
C ASN A 102 -0.20 -7.02 5.80
N ALA A 103 0.70 -6.23 6.40
CA ALA A 103 1.29 -6.57 7.70
C ALA A 103 0.22 -6.79 8.78
N CYS A 104 -0.89 -6.03 8.75
CA CYS A 104 -2.03 -6.22 9.63
C CYS A 104 -2.72 -7.58 9.40
N TYR A 105 -3.05 -7.91 8.14
CA TYR A 105 -3.70 -9.17 7.78
C TYR A 105 -2.85 -10.39 8.14
N TYR A 106 -1.55 -10.36 7.83
CA TYR A 106 -0.61 -11.43 8.17
C TYR A 106 -0.45 -11.60 9.69
N THR A 107 -0.46 -10.50 10.45
CA THR A 107 -0.41 -10.57 11.92
C THR A 107 -1.67 -11.20 12.51
N TYR A 108 -2.87 -10.83 12.02
CA TYR A 108 -4.12 -11.43 12.49
C TYR A 108 -4.24 -12.90 12.09
N ALA A 109 -3.81 -13.27 10.89
CA ALA A 109 -3.73 -14.65 10.45
C ALA A 109 -2.68 -15.47 11.20
N GLY A 110 -1.66 -14.83 11.79
CA GLY A 110 -0.56 -15.49 12.47
C GLY A 110 0.41 -16.21 11.53
N VAL A 111 0.52 -15.72 10.29
CA VAL A 111 1.35 -16.35 9.24
C VAL A 111 2.65 -15.57 9.08
N PHE A 112 3.75 -16.19 9.50
CA PHE A 112 5.10 -15.67 9.38
C PHE A 112 6.04 -16.75 8.83
N SER A 113 6.74 -16.44 7.74
CA SER A 113 7.69 -17.36 7.10
C SER A 113 8.71 -16.58 6.27
N ALA A 114 9.79 -17.21 5.85
CA ALA A 114 10.77 -16.62 4.93
C ALA A 114 10.12 -16.20 3.60
N LYS A 115 9.13 -16.96 3.12
CA LYS A 115 8.32 -16.60 1.94
C LYS A 115 7.56 -15.28 2.17
N VAL A 116 6.98 -15.08 3.34
CA VAL A 116 6.27 -13.83 3.70
C VAL A 116 7.23 -12.64 3.64
N VAL A 117 8.43 -12.78 4.19
CA VAL A 117 9.44 -11.70 4.12
C VAL A 117 9.76 -11.34 2.67
N LEU A 118 10.00 -12.34 1.81
CA LEU A 118 10.23 -12.11 0.38
C LEU A 118 9.03 -11.40 -0.28
N TRP A 119 7.79 -11.84 0.01
CA TRP A 119 6.57 -11.21 -0.50
C TRP A 119 6.48 -9.74 -0.09
N PHE A 120 6.82 -9.41 1.16
CA PHE A 120 6.83 -8.03 1.65
C PHE A 120 7.87 -7.15 0.94
N ILE A 121 9.05 -7.71 0.65
CA ILE A 121 10.08 -7.00 -0.15
C ILE A 121 9.55 -6.72 -1.56
N LEU A 122 8.97 -7.71 -2.22
CA LEU A 122 8.40 -7.55 -3.57
C LEU A 122 7.23 -6.56 -3.58
N MET A 123 6.35 -6.60 -2.58
CA MET A 123 5.29 -5.60 -2.41
C MET A 123 5.84 -4.18 -2.25
N ALA A 124 6.85 -3.99 -1.41
CA ALA A 124 7.46 -2.68 -1.20
C ALA A 124 8.07 -2.13 -2.50
N ILE A 125 8.76 -2.98 -3.26
CA ILE A 125 9.31 -2.64 -4.58
C ILE A 125 8.18 -2.29 -5.55
N GLY A 126 7.13 -3.10 -5.64
CA GLY A 126 5.98 -2.83 -6.49
C GLY A 126 5.28 -1.52 -6.15
N ASN A 127 5.00 -1.27 -4.86
CA ASN A 127 4.40 -0.01 -4.42
C ASN A 127 5.27 1.21 -4.82
N ALA A 128 6.60 1.11 -4.69
CA ALA A 128 7.52 2.16 -5.11
C ALA A 128 7.51 2.36 -6.64
N ILE A 129 7.58 1.27 -7.41
CA ILE A 129 7.55 1.32 -8.88
C ILE A 129 6.28 2.03 -9.37
N GLY A 130 5.11 1.65 -8.86
CA GLY A 130 3.83 2.26 -9.25
C GLY A 130 3.78 3.76 -8.98
N SER A 131 4.18 4.17 -7.78
CA SER A 131 4.21 5.58 -7.40
C SER A 131 5.18 6.40 -8.25
N ILE A 132 6.40 5.90 -8.47
CA ILE A 132 7.45 6.59 -9.23
C ILE A 132 7.07 6.67 -10.72
N ALA A 133 6.57 5.59 -11.30
CA ALA A 133 6.16 5.56 -12.71
C ALA A 133 5.03 6.55 -12.97
N PHE A 134 4.03 6.60 -12.09
CA PHE A 134 2.90 7.51 -12.24
C PHE A 134 3.32 8.99 -12.07
N ASP A 135 4.17 9.30 -11.09
CA ASP A 135 4.75 10.63 -10.93
C ASP A 135 5.55 11.07 -12.18
N GLY A 136 6.32 10.13 -12.73
CA GLY A 136 7.07 10.36 -13.98
C GLY A 136 6.17 10.70 -15.17
N ILE A 137 5.06 9.98 -15.33
CA ILE A 137 4.06 10.26 -16.38
C ILE A 137 3.47 11.67 -16.22
N ILE A 138 3.07 12.04 -14.99
CA ILE A 138 2.52 13.38 -14.72
C ILE A 138 3.54 14.48 -15.03
N LYS A 139 4.80 14.28 -14.65
CA LYS A 139 5.88 15.23 -14.95
C LYS A 139 6.14 15.36 -16.45
N LEU A 140 6.10 14.24 -17.17
CA LEU A 140 6.26 14.24 -18.62
C LEU A 140 5.12 15.01 -19.32
N ILE A 141 3.87 14.78 -18.92
CA ILE A 141 2.71 15.52 -19.47
C ILE A 141 2.91 17.02 -19.27
N LYS A 142 3.23 17.46 -18.07
CA LYS A 142 3.48 18.88 -17.78
C LYS A 142 4.62 19.48 -18.60
N TYR A 143 5.68 18.72 -18.79
CA TYR A 143 6.80 19.16 -19.63
C TYR A 143 6.37 19.38 -21.09
N LEU A 144 5.56 18.46 -21.65
CA LEU A 144 5.06 18.57 -23.01
C LEU A 144 4.10 19.77 -23.17
N GLU A 145 3.18 19.97 -22.24
CA GLU A 145 2.25 21.12 -22.22
C GLU A 145 3.01 22.46 -22.21
N ASN A 146 4.05 22.58 -21.37
CA ASN A 146 4.86 23.80 -21.32
C ASN A 146 5.65 24.04 -22.60
N LYS A 147 6.02 22.98 -23.34
CA LYS A 147 6.75 23.09 -24.59
C LYS A 147 5.86 23.55 -25.76
N GLU A 148 4.57 23.23 -25.71
CA GLU A 148 3.60 23.67 -26.73
C GLU A 148 3.19 25.15 -26.55
N GLN A 149 3.38 25.73 -25.37
CA GLN A 149 3.03 27.11 -25.04
C GLN A 149 4.14 28.11 -25.32
N ASN A 150 5.35 27.65 -25.63
CA ASN A 150 6.52 28.47 -26.00
C ASN A 150 6.88 28.31 -27.47
#